data_4ca83eee5913d4c6fac67bbe5047a3ba
#
_entry.id   4ca83eee5913d4c6fac67bbe5047a3ba
#
_cell.length_a   1.000
_cell.length_b   1.000
_cell.length_c   1.000
_cell.angle_alpha   90.00
_cell.angle_beta   90.00
_cell.angle_gamma   90.00
#
_symmetry.space_group_name_H-M   'P 1'
#
loop_
_entity.id
_entity.type
_entity.pdbx_description
1 polymer ?
#
loop_
_entity_poly.entity_id
_entity_poly.type
_entity_poly.pdbx_seq_one_letter_code
_entity_poly.pdbx_strand_id
1 'polypeptide(L)'
;MNRKISVGMAVSIVILAMTVTFSITMLVAMRLFDSTVSSVKEKESMYNKIAEVDRYVRSNDYYPIDETTLYDRLTAGYLLGTGDKYARYFSATAYTELMNTQNGTLIGIGVELAVDQSGYAKVIKVYDESPAKEAGIQVGNYITAVDGTDVKSMSSVDAIQTRLRGESGTTVNVTWLDSEAAEHTADLTHSGYSSTTVDYQMVQGNVGYIRIRQFDSTTPSELDYAIRSLSANGAGSLVFDLRDNGGGLLDDAIQCIDLIAPEGTLAFAEDKNGTQTLLGTSTGESQIDLPVVCLVNGSTASAAELFASSLRTLNGARLVGTTTQGKGTIQSSPQRLSDGSAVVVTVAKLVCGDGSCFDGTGLTVDVERPLTADEQTAYYDYTVENDPQIQRAVSTAQQMSGTTTVSGVNEAASSEAADSAAAESVAEGDAEAASAESTPAETAPTESEAAGESTASSSQE
;
A
#
# COMPACT_ATOMS: atom_id res chain seq x y z
N MET A 1 -12.28 14.09 71.92
CA MET A 1 -13.40 15.06 71.91
C MET A 1 -14.39 14.63 70.83
N ASN A 2 -15.46 13.90 71.20
CA ASN A 2 -16.58 13.56 70.29
C ASN A 2 -17.51 14.76 70.22
N ARG A 3 -17.39 15.60 69.18
CA ARG A 3 -18.39 16.63 68.89
C ARG A 3 -19.62 15.95 68.27
N LYS A 4 -20.68 15.82 69.03
CA LYS A 4 -21.98 15.36 68.54
C LYS A 4 -22.55 16.44 67.61
N ILE A 5 -22.69 16.08 66.33
CA ILE A 5 -23.33 16.95 65.34
C ILE A 5 -24.83 16.98 65.67
N SER A 6 -25.43 18.17 65.71
CA SER A 6 -26.88 18.28 65.95
C SER A 6 -27.65 17.68 64.74
N VAL A 7 -28.79 17.08 64.99
CA VAL A 7 -29.65 16.47 63.95
C VAL A 7 -29.96 17.49 62.85
N GLY A 8 -30.21 18.76 63.18
CA GLY A 8 -30.45 19.82 62.23
C GLY A 8 -29.24 20.09 61.32
N MET A 9 -28.01 20.06 61.86
CA MET A 9 -26.79 20.25 61.07
C MET A 9 -26.54 19.06 60.15
N ALA A 10 -26.82 17.84 60.59
CA ALA A 10 -26.70 16.64 59.76
C ALA A 10 -27.68 16.70 58.58
N VAL A 11 -28.94 17.09 58.81
CA VAL A 11 -29.97 17.25 57.76
C VAL A 11 -29.57 18.34 56.76
N SER A 12 -29.04 19.47 57.24
CA SER A 12 -28.58 20.55 56.35
C SER A 12 -27.41 20.12 55.46
N ILE A 13 -26.45 19.31 55.97
CA ILE A 13 -25.35 18.78 55.18
C ILE A 13 -25.86 17.80 54.12
N VAL A 14 -26.82 16.94 54.48
CA VAL A 14 -27.42 15.99 53.48
C VAL A 14 -28.16 16.73 52.39
N ILE A 15 -28.95 17.74 52.73
CA ILE A 15 -29.68 18.58 51.74
C ILE A 15 -28.66 19.29 50.82
N LEU A 16 -27.60 19.89 51.39
CA LEU A 16 -26.56 20.54 50.60
C LEU A 16 -25.86 19.54 49.64
N ALA A 17 -25.49 18.36 50.17
CA ALA A 17 -24.87 17.32 49.37
C ALA A 17 -25.80 16.87 48.19
N MET A 18 -27.06 16.63 48.51
CA MET A 18 -28.05 16.27 47.45
C MET A 18 -28.21 17.36 46.39
N THR A 19 -28.27 18.64 46.78
CA THR A 19 -28.39 19.78 45.87
C THR A 19 -27.14 19.88 44.98
N VAL A 20 -25.96 19.75 45.54
CA VAL A 20 -24.70 19.78 44.79
C VAL A 20 -24.64 18.60 43.81
N THR A 21 -24.94 17.38 44.29
CA THR A 21 -24.94 16.18 43.44
C THR A 21 -25.94 16.31 42.29
N PHE A 22 -27.16 16.77 42.58
CA PHE A 22 -28.20 17.01 41.55
C PHE A 22 -27.76 18.06 40.52
N SER A 23 -27.16 19.18 40.97
CA SER A 23 -26.66 20.22 40.08
C SER A 23 -25.54 19.69 39.15
N ILE A 24 -24.60 18.95 39.72
CA ILE A 24 -23.48 18.34 38.93
C ILE A 24 -24.05 17.32 37.91
N THR A 25 -24.95 16.45 38.37
CA THR A 25 -25.57 15.43 37.48
C THR A 25 -26.37 16.12 36.38
N MET A 26 -27.14 17.18 36.68
CA MET A 26 -27.88 17.93 35.70
C MET A 26 -26.98 18.63 34.67
N LEU A 27 -25.87 19.24 35.11
CA LEU A 27 -24.89 19.86 34.20
C LEU A 27 -24.21 18.84 33.27
N VAL A 28 -23.86 17.67 33.81
CA VAL A 28 -23.28 16.57 32.99
C VAL A 28 -24.33 16.05 32.01
N ALA A 29 -25.57 15.83 32.48
CA ALA A 29 -26.68 15.38 31.62
C ALA A 29 -26.97 16.39 30.50
N MET A 30 -27.01 17.70 30.81
CA MET A 30 -27.19 18.76 29.81
C MET A 30 -26.06 18.77 28.79
N ARG A 31 -24.79 18.68 29.21
CA ARG A 31 -23.66 18.62 28.26
C ARG A 31 -23.69 17.40 27.36
N LEU A 32 -24.02 16.23 27.89
CA LEU A 32 -24.20 15.01 27.10
C LEU A 32 -25.38 15.13 26.13
N PHE A 33 -26.49 15.70 26.59
CA PHE A 33 -27.65 15.93 25.76
C PHE A 33 -27.36 16.94 24.64
N ASP A 34 -26.74 18.09 24.94
CA ASP A 34 -26.40 19.12 23.96
C ASP A 34 -25.41 18.57 22.91
N SER A 35 -24.40 17.76 23.32
CA SER A 35 -23.48 17.13 22.38
C SER A 35 -24.20 16.12 21.47
N THR A 36 -25.12 15.34 22.01
CA THR A 36 -25.92 14.36 21.26
C THR A 36 -26.87 15.07 20.29
N VAL A 37 -27.58 16.10 20.75
CA VAL A 37 -28.55 16.88 19.91
C VAL A 37 -27.81 17.66 18.82
N SER A 38 -26.65 18.26 19.11
CA SER A 38 -25.84 18.94 18.09
C SER A 38 -25.40 17.98 17.01
N SER A 39 -24.91 16.81 17.37
CA SER A 39 -24.51 15.78 16.42
C SER A 39 -25.68 15.24 15.57
N VAL A 40 -26.89 15.18 16.15
CA VAL A 40 -28.11 14.79 15.42
C VAL A 40 -28.50 15.86 14.40
N LYS A 41 -28.45 17.17 14.78
CA LYS A 41 -28.77 18.26 13.84
C LYS A 41 -27.82 18.35 12.65
N GLU A 42 -26.51 18.16 12.86
CA GLU A 42 -25.56 18.14 11.76
C GLU A 42 -25.83 16.98 10.78
N LYS A 43 -26.16 15.80 11.31
CA LYS A 43 -26.47 14.62 10.51
C LYS A 43 -27.86 14.73 9.85
N GLU A 44 -28.82 15.38 10.47
CA GLU A 44 -30.19 15.56 9.96
C GLU A 44 -30.18 16.22 8.57
N SER A 45 -29.39 17.26 8.37
CA SER A 45 -29.28 17.94 7.07
C SER A 45 -28.78 17.00 5.97
N MET A 46 -27.79 16.16 6.27
CA MET A 46 -27.26 15.16 5.33
C MET A 46 -28.33 14.10 5.01
N TYR A 47 -28.96 13.52 6.03
CA TYR A 47 -30.00 12.50 5.83
C TYR A 47 -31.21 13.05 5.07
N ASN A 48 -31.65 14.27 5.36
CA ASN A 48 -32.74 14.92 4.64
C ASN A 48 -32.42 15.12 3.17
N LYS A 49 -31.18 15.54 2.84
CA LYS A 49 -30.74 15.68 1.46
C LYS A 49 -30.74 14.35 0.72
N ILE A 50 -30.23 13.28 1.35
CA ILE A 50 -30.24 11.94 0.76
C ILE A 50 -31.68 11.47 0.54
N ALA A 51 -32.56 11.65 1.53
CA ALA A 51 -33.97 11.27 1.42
C ALA A 51 -34.73 12.06 0.35
N GLU A 52 -34.36 13.33 0.11
CA GLU A 52 -34.92 14.13 -0.99
C GLU A 52 -34.51 13.59 -2.35
N VAL A 53 -33.22 13.27 -2.53
CA VAL A 53 -32.68 12.67 -3.74
C VAL A 53 -33.32 11.30 -4.01
N ASP A 54 -33.37 10.44 -2.98
CA ASP A 54 -33.97 9.11 -3.08
C ASP A 54 -35.44 9.19 -3.53
N ARG A 55 -36.23 10.08 -2.91
CA ARG A 55 -37.64 10.28 -3.30
C ARG A 55 -37.76 10.72 -4.76
N TYR A 56 -36.93 11.67 -5.20
CA TYR A 56 -36.97 12.17 -6.57
C TYR A 56 -36.61 11.08 -7.58
N VAL A 57 -35.51 10.35 -7.32
CA VAL A 57 -35.04 9.27 -8.18
C VAL A 57 -36.10 8.17 -8.29
N ARG A 58 -36.61 7.65 -7.16
CA ARG A 58 -37.63 6.58 -7.16
C ARG A 58 -38.93 6.98 -7.86
N SER A 59 -39.22 8.29 -7.90
CA SER A 59 -40.47 8.78 -8.56
C SER A 59 -40.31 9.04 -10.04
N ASN A 60 -39.07 9.23 -10.54
CA ASN A 60 -38.86 9.74 -11.91
C ASN A 60 -37.89 8.91 -12.74
N ASP A 61 -37.05 8.05 -12.13
CA ASP A 61 -36.10 7.24 -12.88
C ASP A 61 -36.84 6.23 -13.77
N TYR A 62 -36.38 6.13 -15.01
CA TYR A 62 -36.90 5.19 -15.98
C TYR A 62 -36.44 3.75 -15.73
N TYR A 63 -35.24 3.59 -15.15
CA TYR A 63 -34.65 2.28 -14.92
C TYR A 63 -35.00 1.71 -13.55
N PRO A 64 -35.15 0.39 -13.41
CA PRO A 64 -35.34 -0.23 -12.10
C PRO A 64 -34.09 -0.02 -11.24
N ILE A 65 -34.29 0.27 -9.95
CA ILE A 65 -33.22 0.47 -8.99
C ILE A 65 -32.85 -0.88 -8.41
N ASP A 66 -31.57 -1.23 -8.52
CA ASP A 66 -30.96 -2.31 -7.76
C ASP A 66 -30.56 -1.79 -6.39
N GLU A 67 -31.26 -2.23 -5.35
CA GLU A 67 -31.10 -1.73 -3.98
C GLU A 67 -29.70 -2.07 -3.42
N THR A 68 -29.17 -3.25 -3.74
CA THR A 68 -27.84 -3.69 -3.25
C THR A 68 -26.76 -2.80 -3.83
N THR A 69 -26.77 -2.62 -5.13
CA THR A 69 -25.82 -1.73 -5.81
C THR A 69 -25.96 -0.28 -5.33
N LEU A 70 -27.20 0.19 -5.09
CA LEU A 70 -27.44 1.55 -4.57
C LEU A 70 -26.80 1.73 -3.19
N TYR A 71 -27.03 0.80 -2.27
CA TYR A 71 -26.49 0.87 -0.91
C TYR A 71 -24.96 0.78 -0.87
N ASP A 72 -24.38 -0.12 -1.66
CA ASP A 72 -22.93 -0.25 -1.79
C ASP A 72 -22.30 1.04 -2.30
N ARG A 73 -22.86 1.63 -3.37
CA ARG A 73 -22.34 2.88 -3.94
C ARG A 73 -22.57 4.09 -3.04
N LEU A 74 -23.69 4.14 -2.31
CA LEU A 74 -23.97 5.20 -1.35
C LEU A 74 -22.95 5.16 -0.20
N THR A 75 -22.69 4.00 0.35
CA THR A 75 -21.70 3.81 1.43
C THR A 75 -20.28 4.13 0.96
N ALA A 76 -19.89 3.64 -0.21
CA ALA A 76 -18.60 3.98 -0.82
C ALA A 76 -18.47 5.48 -1.09
N GLY A 77 -19.54 6.13 -1.60
CA GLY A 77 -19.59 7.58 -1.82
C GLY A 77 -19.49 8.39 -0.54
N TYR A 78 -20.08 7.91 0.55
CA TYR A 78 -19.93 8.54 1.87
C TYR A 78 -18.47 8.56 2.31
N LEU A 79 -17.76 7.42 2.23
CA LEU A 79 -16.35 7.33 2.59
C LEU A 79 -15.48 8.22 1.70
N LEU A 80 -15.73 8.22 0.39
CA LEU A 80 -15.03 9.10 -0.56
C LEU A 80 -15.21 10.58 -0.18
N GLY A 81 -16.42 10.95 0.27
CA GLY A 81 -16.76 12.31 0.72
C GLY A 81 -16.04 12.74 1.99
N THR A 82 -15.45 11.83 2.78
CA THR A 82 -14.69 12.18 3.99
C THR A 82 -13.32 12.80 3.67
N GLY A 83 -12.81 12.61 2.45
CA GLY A 83 -11.47 13.05 2.05
C GLY A 83 -10.35 12.12 2.52
N ASP A 84 -10.65 11.04 3.22
CA ASP A 84 -9.69 9.99 3.55
C ASP A 84 -9.42 9.12 2.32
N LYS A 85 -8.26 9.32 1.69
CA LYS A 85 -7.86 8.62 0.46
C LYS A 85 -7.66 7.10 0.64
N TYR A 86 -7.56 6.64 1.89
CA TYR A 86 -7.38 5.23 2.22
C TYR A 86 -8.63 4.59 2.83
N ALA A 87 -9.68 5.38 3.09
CA ALA A 87 -10.95 4.81 3.51
C ALA A 87 -11.55 3.94 2.39
N ARG A 88 -12.03 2.76 2.75
CA ARG A 88 -12.59 1.79 1.80
C ARG A 88 -13.87 1.17 2.34
N TYR A 89 -14.80 0.96 1.44
CA TYR A 89 -15.96 0.12 1.63
C TYR A 89 -15.72 -1.23 0.92
N PHE A 90 -16.09 -2.30 1.58
CA PHE A 90 -16.07 -3.64 1.02
C PHE A 90 -17.50 -4.20 1.06
N SER A 91 -18.06 -4.62 -0.07
CA SER A 91 -19.27 -5.41 -0.08
C SER A 91 -19.08 -6.71 0.72
N ALA A 92 -20.12 -7.42 1.07
CA ALA A 92 -20.01 -8.67 1.83
C ALA A 92 -19.11 -9.70 1.14
N THR A 93 -19.19 -9.80 -0.19
CA THR A 93 -18.31 -10.67 -0.99
C THR A 93 -16.86 -10.17 -0.93
N ALA A 94 -16.62 -8.89 -1.23
CA ALA A 94 -15.28 -8.31 -1.21
C ALA A 94 -14.62 -8.37 0.18
N TYR A 95 -15.41 -8.26 1.25
CA TYR A 95 -14.90 -8.43 2.61
C TYR A 95 -14.47 -9.89 2.88
N THR A 96 -15.24 -10.86 2.40
CA THR A 96 -14.87 -12.28 2.51
C THR A 96 -13.58 -12.57 1.76
N GLU A 97 -13.42 -12.03 0.55
CA GLU A 97 -12.19 -12.14 -0.24
C GLU A 97 -10.99 -11.50 0.46
N LEU A 98 -11.18 -10.30 1.05
CA LEU A 98 -10.14 -9.64 1.83
C LEU A 98 -9.66 -10.52 2.99
N MET A 99 -10.59 -11.09 3.75
CA MET A 99 -10.25 -11.96 4.89
C MET A 99 -9.54 -13.24 4.44
N ASN A 100 -9.98 -13.84 3.33
CA ASN A 100 -9.30 -15.02 2.77
C ASN A 100 -7.86 -14.66 2.35
N THR A 101 -7.67 -13.54 1.66
CA THR A 101 -6.34 -13.07 1.23
C THR A 101 -5.42 -12.82 2.43
N GLN A 102 -5.92 -12.18 3.49
CA GLN A 102 -5.16 -11.94 4.72
C GLN A 102 -4.76 -13.26 5.44
N ASN A 103 -5.55 -14.31 5.25
CA ASN A 103 -5.26 -15.65 5.77
C ASN A 103 -4.41 -16.52 4.81
N GLY A 104 -3.83 -15.91 3.77
CA GLY A 104 -3.02 -16.63 2.80
C GLY A 104 -3.79 -17.58 1.87
N THR A 105 -5.11 -17.44 1.81
CA THR A 105 -5.98 -18.25 0.93
C THR A 105 -6.57 -17.35 -0.15
N LEU A 106 -6.29 -17.66 -1.40
CA LEU A 106 -6.89 -16.97 -2.55
C LEU A 106 -7.95 -17.88 -3.18
N ILE A 107 -9.03 -17.26 -3.68
CA ILE A 107 -10.05 -17.98 -4.46
C ILE A 107 -10.01 -17.45 -5.90
N GLY A 108 -9.87 -18.34 -6.86
CA GLY A 108 -9.78 -17.97 -8.27
C GLY A 108 -9.17 -19.08 -9.12
N ILE A 109 -8.59 -18.69 -10.24
CA ILE A 109 -7.86 -19.62 -11.13
C ILE A 109 -6.36 -19.70 -10.85
N GLY A 110 -5.79 -18.76 -10.08
CA GLY A 110 -4.41 -18.79 -9.61
C GLY A 110 -3.37 -18.30 -10.61
N VAL A 111 -3.60 -17.13 -11.22
CA VAL A 111 -2.63 -16.43 -12.08
C VAL A 111 -2.46 -14.97 -11.69
N GLU A 112 -1.25 -14.43 -11.85
CA GLU A 112 -0.98 -13.00 -11.90
C GLU A 112 -0.72 -12.59 -13.35
N LEU A 113 -1.24 -11.43 -13.74
CA LEU A 113 -1.21 -10.95 -15.11
C LEU A 113 -0.54 -9.57 -15.20
N ALA A 114 0.15 -9.34 -16.32
CA ALA A 114 0.61 -8.03 -16.75
C ALA A 114 0.13 -7.75 -18.17
N VAL A 115 -0.09 -6.47 -18.53
CA VAL A 115 -0.31 -6.10 -19.93
C VAL A 115 1.02 -6.13 -20.67
N ASP A 116 1.00 -6.75 -21.82
CA ASP A 116 2.12 -6.81 -22.75
C ASP A 116 1.84 -5.88 -23.96
N GLN A 117 2.88 -5.56 -24.73
CA GLN A 117 2.77 -4.71 -25.93
C GLN A 117 1.86 -5.27 -27.00
N SER A 118 1.63 -6.57 -27.02
CA SER A 118 0.65 -7.22 -27.93
C SER A 118 -0.80 -6.85 -27.59
N GLY A 119 -1.04 -6.29 -26.40
CA GLY A 119 -2.36 -6.00 -25.85
C GLY A 119 -3.03 -7.22 -25.21
N TYR A 120 -2.37 -8.38 -25.17
CA TYR A 120 -2.83 -9.55 -24.41
C TYR A 120 -2.35 -9.48 -22.95
N ALA A 121 -2.97 -10.28 -22.10
CA ALA A 121 -2.57 -10.39 -20.70
C ALA A 121 -1.50 -11.49 -20.56
N LYS A 122 -0.26 -11.09 -20.31
CA LYS A 122 0.86 -12.00 -20.06
C LYS A 122 0.75 -12.58 -18.66
N VAL A 123 0.87 -13.89 -18.54
CA VAL A 123 0.93 -14.61 -17.26
C VAL A 123 2.34 -14.42 -16.68
N ILE A 124 2.43 -13.71 -15.55
CA ILE A 124 3.70 -13.42 -14.87
C ILE A 124 3.92 -14.30 -13.63
N LYS A 125 2.85 -14.94 -13.11
CA LYS A 125 2.92 -15.97 -12.06
C LYS A 125 1.77 -16.97 -12.22
N VAL A 126 2.04 -18.21 -11.90
CA VAL A 126 1.03 -19.26 -11.72
C VAL A 126 1.26 -19.87 -10.35
N TYR A 127 0.20 -19.86 -9.52
CA TYR A 127 0.26 -20.39 -8.16
C TYR A 127 0.21 -21.93 -8.17
N ASP A 128 0.94 -22.54 -7.25
CA ASP A 128 0.88 -23.99 -7.06
C ASP A 128 -0.52 -24.40 -6.55
N GLU A 129 -0.92 -25.64 -6.86
CA GLU A 129 -2.24 -26.18 -6.50
C GLU A 129 -3.44 -25.36 -7.02
N SER A 130 -3.21 -24.53 -8.05
CA SER A 130 -4.27 -23.68 -8.64
C SER A 130 -4.88 -24.33 -9.89
N PRO A 131 -6.15 -23.98 -10.22
CA PRO A 131 -6.80 -24.45 -11.45
C PRO A 131 -6.05 -24.15 -12.74
N ALA A 132 -5.36 -23.00 -12.82
CA ALA A 132 -4.54 -22.64 -13.95
C ALA A 132 -3.32 -23.57 -14.09
N LYS A 133 -2.67 -23.93 -12.97
CA LYS A 133 -1.56 -24.88 -12.96
C LYS A 133 -1.99 -26.24 -13.43
N GLU A 134 -3.14 -26.72 -12.96
CA GLU A 134 -3.73 -28.02 -13.38
C GLU A 134 -4.10 -28.04 -14.87
N ALA A 135 -4.56 -26.91 -15.40
CA ALA A 135 -4.89 -26.75 -16.83
C ALA A 135 -3.64 -26.61 -17.73
N GLY A 136 -2.43 -26.52 -17.15
CA GLY A 136 -1.18 -26.38 -17.89
C GLY A 136 -0.83 -24.97 -18.31
N ILE A 137 -1.49 -23.95 -17.76
CA ILE A 137 -1.08 -22.54 -17.93
C ILE A 137 0.29 -22.35 -17.25
N GLN A 138 1.20 -21.66 -17.95
CA GLN A 138 2.56 -21.43 -17.49
C GLN A 138 2.91 -19.94 -17.52
N VAL A 139 3.92 -19.56 -16.72
CA VAL A 139 4.50 -18.22 -16.82
C VAL A 139 4.99 -17.97 -18.23
N GLY A 140 4.71 -16.79 -18.77
CA GLY A 140 5.00 -16.42 -20.16
C GLY A 140 3.89 -16.74 -21.16
N ASN A 141 2.85 -17.49 -20.80
CA ASN A 141 1.66 -17.65 -21.63
C ASN A 141 0.88 -16.35 -21.72
N TYR A 142 -0.03 -16.23 -22.70
CA TYR A 142 -0.84 -15.04 -22.92
C TYR A 142 -2.32 -15.41 -22.86
N ILE A 143 -3.06 -14.85 -21.91
CA ILE A 143 -4.52 -14.95 -21.90
C ILE A 143 -5.05 -14.06 -23.00
N THR A 144 -5.84 -14.63 -23.91
CA THR A 144 -6.39 -13.96 -25.09
C THR A 144 -7.87 -13.69 -24.98
N ALA A 145 -8.64 -14.55 -24.28
CA ALA A 145 -10.06 -14.35 -24.06
C ALA A 145 -10.50 -14.90 -22.68
N VAL A 146 -11.52 -14.29 -22.10
CA VAL A 146 -12.21 -14.72 -20.89
C VAL A 146 -13.71 -14.73 -21.18
N ASP A 147 -14.37 -15.87 -20.93
CA ASP A 147 -15.79 -16.11 -21.29
C ASP A 147 -16.13 -15.66 -22.70
N GLY A 148 -15.25 -16.01 -23.66
CA GLY A 148 -15.40 -15.66 -25.08
C GLY A 148 -15.20 -14.16 -25.40
N THR A 149 -14.83 -13.33 -24.42
CA THR A 149 -14.55 -11.91 -24.63
C THR A 149 -13.04 -11.71 -24.81
N ASP A 150 -12.62 -11.13 -25.94
CA ASP A 150 -11.22 -10.81 -26.22
C ASP A 150 -10.68 -9.80 -25.18
N VAL A 151 -9.57 -10.13 -24.54
CA VAL A 151 -8.95 -9.29 -23.48
C VAL A 151 -8.46 -7.94 -24.00
N LYS A 152 -8.15 -7.81 -25.30
CA LYS A 152 -7.81 -6.53 -25.94
C LYS A 152 -8.95 -5.52 -25.92
N SER A 153 -10.18 -5.99 -25.79
CA SER A 153 -11.36 -5.13 -25.64
C SER A 153 -11.57 -4.62 -24.23
N MET A 154 -10.80 -5.14 -23.26
CA MET A 154 -10.90 -4.76 -21.85
C MET A 154 -10.01 -3.55 -21.54
N SER A 155 -10.46 -2.70 -20.61
CA SER A 155 -9.82 -1.40 -20.35
C SER A 155 -8.50 -1.48 -19.57
N SER A 156 -8.26 -2.59 -18.85
CA SER A 156 -7.09 -2.75 -17.98
C SER A 156 -6.87 -4.21 -17.57
N VAL A 157 -5.68 -4.50 -17.02
CA VAL A 157 -5.41 -5.80 -16.37
C VAL A 157 -6.38 -6.06 -15.21
N ASP A 158 -6.72 -5.05 -14.44
CA ASP A 158 -7.67 -5.19 -13.35
C ASP A 158 -9.06 -5.63 -13.85
N ALA A 159 -9.49 -5.14 -15.01
CA ALA A 159 -10.74 -5.58 -15.63
C ALA A 159 -10.67 -7.06 -16.05
N ILE A 160 -9.52 -7.50 -16.59
CA ILE A 160 -9.29 -8.91 -16.94
C ILE A 160 -9.26 -9.76 -15.68
N GLN A 161 -8.51 -9.35 -14.65
CA GLN A 161 -8.44 -10.08 -13.39
C GLN A 161 -9.79 -10.16 -12.69
N THR A 162 -10.58 -9.07 -12.72
CA THR A 162 -11.94 -9.07 -12.17
C THR A 162 -12.82 -10.11 -12.85
N ARG A 163 -12.68 -10.27 -14.16
CA ARG A 163 -13.45 -11.25 -14.92
C ARG A 163 -12.99 -12.70 -14.71
N LEU A 164 -11.71 -12.88 -14.34
CA LEU A 164 -11.15 -14.18 -13.96
C LEU A 164 -11.43 -14.58 -12.51
N ARG A 165 -12.01 -13.68 -11.69
CA ARG A 165 -12.43 -13.97 -10.33
C ARG A 165 -13.84 -14.56 -10.34
N GLY A 166 -14.14 -15.34 -9.31
CA GLY A 166 -15.47 -15.91 -9.10
C GLY A 166 -15.56 -16.60 -7.74
N GLU A 167 -16.76 -16.93 -7.33
CA GLU A 167 -16.98 -17.69 -6.10
C GLU A 167 -16.46 -19.13 -6.26
N SER A 168 -15.99 -19.72 -5.17
CA SER A 168 -15.51 -21.11 -5.16
C SER A 168 -16.58 -22.05 -5.72
N GLY A 169 -16.18 -22.90 -6.65
CA GLY A 169 -17.05 -23.84 -7.36
C GLY A 169 -17.74 -23.29 -8.62
N THR A 170 -17.63 -21.98 -8.92
CA THR A 170 -18.05 -21.44 -10.21
C THR A 170 -16.98 -21.66 -11.28
N THR A 171 -17.32 -21.54 -12.55
CA THR A 171 -16.42 -21.78 -13.67
C THR A 171 -16.24 -20.52 -14.52
N VAL A 172 -15.04 -20.36 -15.08
CA VAL A 172 -14.72 -19.35 -16.08
C VAL A 172 -14.06 -20.03 -17.29
N ASN A 173 -14.49 -19.66 -18.49
CA ASN A 173 -13.86 -20.13 -19.72
C ASN A 173 -12.66 -19.26 -20.06
N VAL A 174 -11.47 -19.85 -20.19
CA VAL A 174 -10.22 -19.15 -20.46
C VAL A 174 -9.60 -19.66 -21.74
N THR A 175 -9.22 -18.75 -22.63
CA THR A 175 -8.42 -19.04 -23.82
C THR A 175 -7.06 -18.41 -23.68
N TRP A 176 -5.99 -19.16 -23.96
CA TRP A 176 -4.60 -18.68 -23.87
C TRP A 176 -3.72 -19.22 -24.98
N LEU A 177 -2.63 -18.50 -25.27
CA LEU A 177 -1.54 -18.94 -26.12
C LEU A 177 -0.37 -19.43 -25.24
N ASP A 178 0.20 -20.55 -25.60
CA ASP A 178 1.43 -21.05 -24.99
C ASP A 178 2.70 -20.44 -25.62
N SER A 179 3.87 -20.91 -25.20
CA SER A 179 5.17 -20.43 -25.72
C SER A 179 5.42 -20.73 -27.20
N GLU A 180 4.68 -21.68 -27.79
CA GLU A 180 4.73 -22.03 -29.21
C GLU A 180 3.64 -21.31 -30.02
N ALA A 181 2.91 -20.39 -29.39
CA ALA A 181 1.73 -19.70 -29.93
C ALA A 181 0.59 -20.65 -30.30
N ALA A 182 0.52 -21.85 -29.72
CA ALA A 182 -0.63 -22.73 -29.85
C ALA A 182 -1.76 -22.24 -28.92
N GLU A 183 -2.99 -22.22 -29.47
CA GLU A 183 -4.18 -21.79 -28.75
C GLU A 183 -4.77 -22.95 -27.95
N HIS A 184 -5.07 -22.68 -26.69
CA HIS A 184 -5.72 -23.58 -25.75
C HIS A 184 -6.97 -22.91 -25.18
N THR A 185 -8.00 -23.71 -24.87
CA THR A 185 -9.22 -23.22 -24.22
C THR A 185 -9.67 -24.26 -23.19
N ALA A 186 -10.01 -23.82 -21.99
CA ALA A 186 -10.55 -24.69 -20.94
C ALA A 186 -11.53 -23.93 -20.04
N ASP A 187 -12.48 -24.69 -19.46
CA ASP A 187 -13.31 -24.24 -18.36
C ASP A 187 -12.57 -24.51 -17.05
N LEU A 188 -12.20 -23.43 -16.35
CA LEU A 188 -11.48 -23.48 -15.08
C LEU A 188 -12.46 -23.27 -13.93
N THR A 189 -12.46 -24.18 -12.95
CA THR A 189 -13.30 -24.03 -11.75
C THR A 189 -12.55 -23.23 -10.70
N HIS A 190 -13.13 -22.14 -10.23
CA HIS A 190 -12.57 -21.37 -9.13
C HIS A 190 -12.45 -22.21 -7.87
N SER A 191 -11.26 -22.30 -7.32
CA SER A 191 -10.98 -23.00 -6.06
C SER A 191 -10.05 -22.19 -5.16
N GLY A 192 -9.96 -22.61 -3.88
CA GLY A 192 -8.96 -22.06 -2.97
C GLY A 192 -7.58 -22.60 -3.31
N TYR A 193 -6.58 -21.71 -3.33
CA TYR A 193 -5.17 -22.06 -3.45
C TYR A 193 -4.35 -21.19 -2.47
N SER A 194 -3.19 -21.70 -2.04
CA SER A 194 -2.32 -20.96 -1.13
C SER A 194 -1.58 -19.86 -1.87
N SER A 195 -1.57 -18.65 -1.30
CA SER A 195 -0.71 -17.60 -1.78
C SER A 195 0.66 -17.75 -1.15
N THR A 196 1.68 -18.08 -1.95
CA THR A 196 3.06 -17.96 -1.49
C THR A 196 3.47 -16.49 -1.57
N THR A 197 3.79 -15.91 -0.43
CA THR A 197 4.20 -14.49 -0.34
C THR A 197 5.70 -14.31 -0.41
N VAL A 198 6.48 -15.37 -0.17
CA VAL A 198 7.95 -15.34 -0.14
C VAL A 198 8.53 -16.29 -1.18
N ASP A 199 9.20 -15.75 -2.19
CA ASP A 199 10.05 -16.51 -3.12
C ASP A 199 11.51 -16.32 -2.71
N TYR A 200 12.35 -17.36 -2.78
CA TYR A 200 13.77 -17.25 -2.42
C TYR A 200 14.66 -18.15 -3.24
N GLN A 201 15.89 -17.72 -3.45
CA GLN A 201 16.94 -18.51 -4.08
C GLN A 201 18.34 -17.98 -3.74
N MET A 202 19.35 -18.85 -3.87
CA MET A 202 20.75 -18.41 -3.88
C MET A 202 21.07 -17.79 -5.23
N VAL A 203 21.74 -16.65 -5.22
CA VAL A 203 22.27 -15.99 -6.42
C VAL A 203 23.79 -15.89 -6.37
N GLN A 204 24.39 -15.41 -7.45
CA GLN A 204 25.84 -15.34 -7.62
C GLN A 204 26.51 -14.60 -6.45
N GLY A 205 27.65 -15.15 -5.96
CA GLY A 205 28.46 -14.55 -4.89
C GLY A 205 27.94 -14.84 -3.49
N ASN A 206 27.26 -15.96 -3.30
CA ASN A 206 26.67 -16.39 -2.01
C ASN A 206 25.70 -15.35 -1.42
N VAL A 207 24.92 -14.71 -2.26
CA VAL A 207 23.87 -13.81 -1.84
C VAL A 207 22.54 -14.56 -1.80
N GLY A 208 21.85 -14.53 -0.67
CA GLY A 208 20.49 -15.01 -0.56
C GLY A 208 19.53 -13.94 -1.08
N TYR A 209 18.80 -14.24 -2.14
CA TYR A 209 17.71 -13.38 -2.65
C TYR A 209 16.38 -13.86 -2.09
N ILE A 210 15.61 -12.93 -1.54
CA ILE A 210 14.27 -13.17 -0.98
C ILE A 210 13.34 -12.09 -1.50
N ARG A 211 12.27 -12.46 -2.21
CA ARG A 211 11.22 -11.56 -2.62
C ARG A 211 10.04 -11.72 -1.69
N ILE A 212 9.58 -10.61 -1.08
CA ILE A 212 8.36 -10.55 -0.27
C ILE A 212 7.33 -9.75 -1.07
N ARG A 213 6.24 -10.42 -1.49
CA ARG A 213 5.21 -9.82 -2.35
C ARG A 213 4.21 -8.98 -1.56
N GLN A 214 3.85 -9.45 -0.36
CA GLN A 214 2.97 -8.79 0.60
C GLN A 214 3.20 -9.37 2.00
N PHE A 215 2.64 -8.75 3.01
CA PHE A 215 2.64 -9.29 4.38
C PHE A 215 1.24 -9.80 4.72
N ASP A 216 1.11 -11.10 4.88
CA ASP A 216 -0.09 -11.79 5.35
C ASP A 216 0.28 -12.80 6.46
N SER A 217 -0.70 -13.53 6.97
CA SER A 217 -0.52 -14.44 8.10
C SER A 217 0.47 -15.60 7.84
N THR A 218 0.80 -15.90 6.58
CA THR A 218 1.75 -16.97 6.22
C THR A 218 3.18 -16.44 6.07
N THR A 219 3.34 -15.15 5.78
CA THR A 219 4.63 -14.52 5.47
C THR A 219 5.71 -14.72 6.53
N PRO A 220 5.44 -14.61 7.85
CA PRO A 220 6.48 -14.81 8.86
C PRO A 220 7.07 -16.24 8.83
N SER A 221 6.24 -17.25 8.66
CA SER A 221 6.71 -18.66 8.60
C SER A 221 7.45 -18.97 7.30
N GLU A 222 6.99 -18.43 6.17
CA GLU A 222 7.65 -18.56 4.87
C GLU A 222 9.01 -17.88 4.87
N LEU A 223 9.10 -16.68 5.47
CA LEU A 223 10.33 -15.91 5.58
C LEU A 223 11.36 -16.62 6.49
N ASP A 224 10.94 -17.13 7.65
CA ASP A 224 11.80 -17.90 8.56
C ASP A 224 12.38 -19.12 7.84
N TYR A 225 11.55 -19.86 7.10
CA TYR A 225 12.00 -21.00 6.30
C TYR A 225 13.00 -20.58 5.21
N ALA A 226 12.73 -19.50 4.47
CA ALA A 226 13.62 -18.98 3.43
C ALA A 226 14.99 -18.59 4.00
N ILE A 227 15.02 -17.85 5.10
CA ILE A 227 16.24 -17.41 5.77
C ILE A 227 17.07 -18.61 6.25
N ARG A 228 16.45 -19.57 6.91
CA ARG A 228 17.15 -20.79 7.37
C ARG A 228 17.69 -21.62 6.21
N SER A 229 16.92 -21.75 5.14
CA SER A 229 17.37 -22.48 3.95
C SER A 229 18.58 -21.82 3.30
N LEU A 230 18.53 -20.49 3.11
CA LEU A 230 19.63 -19.73 2.52
C LEU A 230 20.88 -19.74 3.41
N SER A 231 20.72 -19.59 4.72
CA SER A 231 21.83 -19.67 5.69
C SER A 231 22.49 -21.06 5.69
N ALA A 232 21.71 -22.13 5.66
CA ALA A 232 22.21 -23.51 5.57
C ALA A 232 22.96 -23.76 4.26
N ASN A 233 22.61 -23.06 3.19
CA ASN A 233 23.29 -23.10 1.89
C ASN A 233 24.47 -22.11 1.77
N GLY A 234 24.85 -21.43 2.87
CA GLY A 234 26.03 -20.59 2.93
C GLY A 234 25.83 -19.16 2.40
N ALA A 235 24.64 -18.61 2.51
CA ALA A 235 24.44 -17.20 2.22
C ALA A 235 25.34 -16.31 3.09
N GLY A 236 26.11 -15.42 2.49
CA GLY A 236 27.00 -14.46 3.15
C GLY A 236 26.40 -13.05 3.25
N SER A 237 25.27 -12.81 2.60
CA SER A 237 24.47 -11.59 2.67
C SER A 237 23.06 -11.86 2.14
N LEU A 238 22.10 -10.97 2.45
CA LEU A 238 20.70 -11.10 2.03
C LEU A 238 20.25 -9.88 1.24
N VAL A 239 19.45 -10.13 0.21
CA VAL A 239 18.71 -9.10 -0.54
C VAL A 239 17.21 -9.37 -0.38
N PHE A 240 16.48 -8.44 0.22
CA PHE A 240 15.03 -8.45 0.30
C PHE A 240 14.45 -7.61 -0.84
N ASP A 241 13.79 -8.24 -1.81
CA ASP A 241 13.07 -7.53 -2.88
C ASP A 241 11.64 -7.22 -2.44
N LEU A 242 11.40 -5.94 -2.18
CA LEU A 242 10.12 -5.37 -1.77
C LEU A 242 9.48 -4.55 -2.89
N ARG A 243 9.98 -4.63 -4.11
CA ARG A 243 9.38 -3.93 -5.25
C ARG A 243 7.96 -4.44 -5.46
N ASP A 244 7.06 -3.48 -5.71
CA ASP A 244 5.62 -3.72 -5.92
C ASP A 244 4.89 -4.33 -4.71
N ASN A 245 5.53 -4.32 -3.53
CA ASN A 245 4.92 -4.73 -2.27
C ASN A 245 4.17 -3.54 -1.64
N GLY A 246 2.84 -3.54 -1.73
CA GLY A 246 1.97 -2.50 -1.16
C GLY A 246 1.81 -2.55 0.37
N GLY A 247 2.52 -3.45 1.06
CA GLY A 247 2.42 -3.68 2.51
C GLY A 247 1.61 -4.93 2.85
N GLY A 248 0.61 -4.78 3.68
CA GLY A 248 -0.24 -5.88 4.18
C GLY A 248 -0.52 -5.75 5.67
N LEU A 249 -0.55 -6.87 6.38
CA LEU A 249 -0.78 -6.91 7.82
C LEU A 249 0.45 -6.40 8.57
N LEU A 250 0.23 -5.37 9.39
CA LEU A 250 1.31 -4.70 10.11
C LEU A 250 1.95 -5.60 11.16
N ASP A 251 1.14 -6.38 11.87
CA ASP A 251 1.60 -7.30 12.90
C ASP A 251 2.50 -8.40 12.32
N ASP A 252 2.17 -8.90 11.12
CA ASP A 252 2.99 -9.92 10.43
C ASP A 252 4.29 -9.32 9.89
N ALA A 253 4.26 -8.07 9.41
CA ALA A 253 5.49 -7.36 9.04
C ALA A 253 6.42 -7.14 10.26
N ILE A 254 5.86 -6.80 11.42
CA ILE A 254 6.60 -6.68 12.69
C ILE A 254 7.25 -8.03 13.06
N GLN A 255 6.52 -9.14 12.95
CA GLN A 255 7.07 -10.48 13.16
C GLN A 255 8.20 -10.80 12.17
N CYS A 256 8.03 -10.44 10.89
CA CYS A 256 9.09 -10.60 9.90
C CYS A 256 10.35 -9.79 10.22
N ILE A 257 10.20 -8.57 10.74
CA ILE A 257 11.34 -7.75 11.17
C ILE A 257 12.05 -8.40 12.38
N ASP A 258 11.31 -8.94 13.33
CA ASP A 258 11.86 -9.59 14.54
C ASP A 258 12.71 -10.84 14.21
N LEU A 259 12.45 -11.50 13.07
CA LEU A 259 13.29 -12.60 12.56
C LEU A 259 14.68 -12.16 12.08
N ILE A 260 14.93 -10.85 11.96
CA ILE A 260 16.13 -10.34 11.28
C ILE A 260 16.85 -9.30 12.13
N ALA A 261 16.11 -8.36 12.72
CA ALA A 261 16.63 -7.20 13.38
C ALA A 261 17.14 -7.50 14.79
N PRO A 262 18.17 -6.79 15.27
CA PRO A 262 18.54 -6.80 16.68
C PRO A 262 17.41 -6.19 17.54
N GLU A 263 17.56 -6.30 18.87
CA GLU A 263 16.63 -5.70 19.83
C GLU A 263 16.42 -4.21 19.55
N GLY A 264 15.16 -3.78 19.49
CA GLY A 264 14.82 -2.38 19.25
C GLY A 264 13.33 -2.11 19.09
N THR A 265 12.98 -0.84 19.20
CA THR A 265 11.61 -0.38 18.92
C THR A 265 11.39 -0.29 17.43
N LEU A 266 10.26 -0.81 16.93
CA LEU A 266 9.95 -0.84 15.51
C LEU A 266 9.00 0.28 15.08
N ALA A 267 7.88 0.46 15.80
CA ALA A 267 6.87 1.42 15.38
C ALA A 267 5.95 1.86 16.54
N PHE A 268 5.36 3.05 16.33
CA PHE A 268 4.27 3.59 17.12
C PHE A 268 3.11 3.97 16.20
N ALA A 269 1.88 3.86 16.74
CA ALA A 269 0.69 4.49 16.16
C ALA A 269 0.49 5.84 16.84
N GLU A 270 0.45 6.93 16.06
CA GLU A 270 0.11 8.26 16.56
C GLU A 270 -1.32 8.61 16.17
N ASP A 271 -2.20 8.74 17.16
CA ASP A 271 -3.60 9.09 16.95
C ASP A 271 -3.79 10.57 16.56
N LYS A 272 -5.03 10.95 16.24
CA LYS A 272 -5.39 12.32 15.87
C LYS A 272 -5.14 13.37 16.96
N ASN A 273 -4.88 12.96 18.21
CA ASN A 273 -4.58 13.84 19.35
C ASN A 273 -3.08 13.93 19.61
N GLY A 274 -2.24 13.24 18.80
CA GLY A 274 -0.80 13.14 18.97
C GLY A 274 -0.37 12.13 20.05
N THR A 275 -1.27 11.25 20.50
CA THR A 275 -0.94 10.19 21.45
C THR A 275 -0.28 9.03 20.72
N GLN A 276 0.92 8.66 21.15
CA GLN A 276 1.65 7.54 20.57
C GLN A 276 1.41 6.26 21.38
N THR A 277 1.08 5.19 20.68
CA THR A 277 0.94 3.83 21.22
C THR A 277 1.96 2.92 20.56
N LEU A 278 2.75 2.19 21.36
CA LEU A 278 3.73 1.23 20.85
C LEU A 278 2.99 0.12 20.06
N LEU A 279 3.44 -0.16 18.85
CA LEU A 279 2.92 -1.23 17.99
C LEU A 279 3.75 -2.51 18.08
N GLY A 280 5.06 -2.38 18.19
CA GLY A 280 5.92 -3.54 18.28
C GLY A 280 7.40 -3.21 18.49
N THR A 281 8.10 -4.23 18.95
CA THR A 281 9.56 -4.23 19.17
C THR A 281 10.16 -5.48 18.55
N SER A 282 11.42 -5.42 18.14
CA SER A 282 12.23 -6.61 17.90
C SER A 282 12.87 -7.06 19.21
N THR A 283 12.86 -8.37 19.42
CA THR A 283 13.48 -9.01 20.60
C THR A 283 14.97 -9.23 20.41
N GLY A 284 15.43 -9.29 19.16
CA GLY A 284 16.81 -9.65 18.80
C GLY A 284 17.16 -11.13 18.98
N GLU A 285 16.21 -11.98 19.41
CA GLU A 285 16.48 -13.41 19.61
C GLU A 285 16.85 -14.15 18.33
N SER A 286 16.32 -13.69 17.21
CA SER A 286 16.54 -14.28 15.89
C SER A 286 17.43 -13.43 14.98
N GLN A 287 18.08 -12.40 15.51
CA GLN A 287 18.87 -11.44 14.71
C GLN A 287 19.85 -12.14 13.76
N ILE A 288 20.03 -11.54 12.60
CA ILE A 288 20.92 -12.02 11.57
C ILE A 288 22.12 -11.10 11.45
N ASP A 289 23.33 -11.67 11.64
CA ASP A 289 24.61 -10.95 11.53
C ASP A 289 25.15 -10.92 10.08
N LEU A 290 24.25 -10.92 9.11
CA LEU A 290 24.60 -10.82 7.68
C LEU A 290 24.30 -9.41 7.16
N PRO A 291 25.10 -8.88 6.22
CA PRO A 291 24.75 -7.68 5.48
C PRO A 291 23.41 -7.83 4.77
N VAL A 292 22.58 -6.82 4.88
CA VAL A 292 21.23 -6.78 4.33
C VAL A 292 21.08 -5.63 3.33
N VAL A 293 20.43 -5.89 2.22
CA VAL A 293 20.00 -4.92 1.24
C VAL A 293 18.49 -5.04 1.03
N CYS A 294 17.75 -3.95 1.04
CA CYS A 294 16.36 -3.90 0.65
C CYS A 294 16.25 -3.24 -0.73
N LEU A 295 15.71 -3.98 -1.70
CA LEU A 295 15.40 -3.47 -3.04
C LEU A 295 13.97 -2.96 -3.05
N VAL A 296 13.77 -1.67 -3.36
CA VAL A 296 12.50 -0.96 -3.23
C VAL A 296 12.18 -0.13 -4.48
N ASN A 297 10.89 0.19 -4.69
CA ASN A 297 10.45 1.08 -5.76
C ASN A 297 9.27 1.96 -5.33
N GLY A 298 8.76 2.78 -6.24
CA GLY A 298 7.63 3.69 -5.98
C GLY A 298 6.30 3.00 -5.63
N SER A 299 6.20 1.69 -5.79
CA SER A 299 5.05 0.88 -5.37
C SER A 299 5.27 0.16 -4.02
N THR A 300 6.48 0.23 -3.46
CA THR A 300 6.76 -0.25 -2.10
C THR A 300 6.07 0.67 -1.10
N ALA A 301 5.16 0.14 -0.24
CA ALA A 301 4.30 0.97 0.59
C ALA A 301 4.01 0.39 1.99
N SER A 302 3.67 1.27 2.95
CA SER A 302 3.07 0.91 4.24
C SER A 302 3.95 -0.05 5.06
N ALA A 303 3.46 -1.25 5.40
CA ALA A 303 4.20 -2.27 6.15
C ALA A 303 5.54 -2.65 5.49
N ALA A 304 5.63 -2.60 4.14
CA ALA A 304 6.89 -2.83 3.42
C ALA A 304 7.89 -1.67 3.62
N GLU A 305 7.40 -0.43 3.75
CA GLU A 305 8.24 0.70 4.12
C GLU A 305 8.73 0.60 5.57
N LEU A 306 7.85 0.16 6.49
CA LEU A 306 8.26 -0.11 7.87
C LEU A 306 9.34 -1.19 7.93
N PHE A 307 9.17 -2.30 7.18
CA PHE A 307 10.18 -3.36 7.12
C PHE A 307 11.53 -2.83 6.66
N ALA A 308 11.56 -2.11 5.52
CA ALA A 308 12.79 -1.53 4.97
C ALA A 308 13.42 -0.48 5.90
N SER A 309 12.61 0.41 6.51
CA SER A 309 13.06 1.44 7.44
C SER A 309 13.64 0.84 8.72
N SER A 310 12.97 -0.18 9.29
CA SER A 310 13.43 -0.84 10.51
C SER A 310 14.76 -1.57 10.29
N LEU A 311 14.91 -2.29 9.19
CA LEU A 311 16.19 -2.95 8.86
C LEU A 311 17.30 -1.94 8.57
N ARG A 312 17.00 -0.80 7.93
CA ARG A 312 17.98 0.28 7.76
C ARG A 312 18.45 0.82 9.11
N THR A 313 17.53 1.10 10.01
CA THR A 313 17.82 1.75 11.31
C THR A 313 18.50 0.79 12.29
N LEU A 314 18.03 -0.45 12.40
CA LEU A 314 18.49 -1.40 13.41
C LEU A 314 19.62 -2.31 12.93
N ASN A 315 19.58 -2.76 11.67
CA ASN A 315 20.49 -3.73 11.10
C ASN A 315 21.53 -3.10 10.16
N GLY A 316 21.42 -1.80 9.87
CA GLY A 316 22.31 -1.11 8.93
C GLY A 316 22.09 -1.50 7.46
N ALA A 317 20.90 -1.99 7.12
CA ALA A 317 20.55 -2.36 5.76
C ALA A 317 20.65 -1.15 4.79
N ARG A 318 21.08 -1.41 3.55
CA ARG A 318 21.05 -0.40 2.49
C ARG A 318 19.81 -0.55 1.62
N LEU A 319 19.19 0.57 1.29
CA LEU A 319 18.08 0.61 0.35
C LEU A 319 18.61 0.89 -1.05
N VAL A 320 18.22 0.03 -2.01
CA VAL A 320 18.58 0.12 -3.43
C VAL A 320 17.29 0.28 -4.24
N GLY A 321 17.31 1.03 -5.33
CA GLY A 321 16.17 1.17 -6.23
C GLY A 321 15.71 2.61 -6.41
N THR A 322 14.46 2.91 -6.11
CA THR A 322 13.88 4.26 -6.18
C THR A 322 13.09 4.59 -4.91
N THR A 323 12.84 5.88 -4.67
CA THR A 323 12.04 6.34 -3.51
C THR A 323 10.70 5.58 -3.43
N THR A 324 10.32 5.18 -2.23
CA THR A 324 9.09 4.43 -1.96
C THR A 324 7.84 5.31 -1.99
N GLN A 325 6.65 4.72 -1.88
CA GLN A 325 5.37 5.40 -2.05
C GLN A 325 5.07 6.48 -0.99
N GLY A 326 5.47 6.27 0.26
CA GLY A 326 5.17 7.18 1.36
C GLY A 326 3.76 7.01 1.94
N LYS A 327 3.34 5.78 2.19
CA LYS A 327 2.08 5.47 2.89
C LYS A 327 2.34 5.24 4.38
N GLY A 328 2.52 6.31 5.13
CA GLY A 328 2.76 6.31 6.58
C GLY A 328 1.48 6.43 7.41
N THR A 329 0.38 5.79 7.00
CA THR A 329 -0.89 5.78 7.72
C THR A 329 -1.32 4.38 8.08
N ILE A 330 -2.03 4.25 9.23
CA ILE A 330 -2.58 3.00 9.72
C ILE A 330 -4.09 3.03 9.52
N GLN A 331 -4.61 1.99 8.89
CA GLN A 331 -6.04 1.78 8.74
C GLN A 331 -6.57 0.94 9.89
N SER A 332 -7.85 1.18 10.23
CA SER A 332 -8.57 0.33 11.19
C SER A 332 -8.63 -1.11 10.70
N SER A 333 -8.76 -2.06 11.61
CA SER A 333 -9.30 -3.37 11.24
C SER A 333 -10.65 -3.18 10.55
N PRO A 334 -11.02 -4.05 9.59
CA PRO A 334 -12.30 -3.94 8.93
C PRO A 334 -13.46 -3.99 9.93
N GLN A 335 -14.23 -2.90 10.00
CA GLN A 335 -15.44 -2.84 10.83
C GLN A 335 -16.60 -3.44 10.05
N ARG A 336 -17.02 -4.65 10.41
CA ARG A 336 -18.15 -5.33 9.78
C ARG A 336 -19.47 -4.61 10.08
N LEU A 337 -20.30 -4.44 9.06
CA LEU A 337 -21.64 -3.88 9.12
C LEU A 337 -22.69 -4.99 9.24
N SER A 338 -23.96 -4.62 9.47
CA SER A 338 -25.06 -5.55 9.72
C SER A 338 -25.45 -6.42 8.52
N ASP A 339 -25.16 -5.94 7.31
CA ASP A 339 -25.41 -6.63 6.03
C ASP A 339 -24.26 -7.55 5.60
N GLY A 340 -23.19 -7.62 6.40
CA GLY A 340 -22.00 -8.42 6.12
C GLY A 340 -20.91 -7.68 5.37
N SER A 341 -21.19 -6.47 4.87
CA SER A 341 -20.17 -5.58 4.31
C SER A 341 -19.21 -5.03 5.38
N ALA A 342 -18.16 -4.34 5.00
CA ALA A 342 -17.21 -3.76 5.96
C ALA A 342 -16.67 -2.41 5.52
N VAL A 343 -16.22 -1.63 6.49
CA VAL A 343 -15.55 -0.34 6.27
C VAL A 343 -14.20 -0.32 6.95
N VAL A 344 -13.25 0.34 6.30
CA VAL A 344 -11.90 0.61 6.80
C VAL A 344 -11.65 2.10 6.67
N VAL A 345 -11.08 2.72 7.70
CA VAL A 345 -10.75 4.15 7.73
C VAL A 345 -9.35 4.36 8.30
N THR A 346 -8.72 5.48 8.00
CA THR A 346 -7.44 5.86 8.61
C THR A 346 -7.65 6.24 10.07
N VAL A 347 -6.92 5.61 10.98
CA VAL A 347 -7.06 5.81 12.45
C VAL A 347 -5.82 6.42 13.10
N ALA A 348 -4.64 6.27 12.48
CA ALA A 348 -3.38 6.76 13.04
C ALA A 348 -2.34 7.01 11.94
N LYS A 349 -1.27 7.71 12.31
CA LYS A 349 -0.01 7.74 11.56
C LYS A 349 0.93 6.66 12.08
N LEU A 350 1.73 6.10 11.18
CA LEU A 350 2.80 5.18 11.49
C LEU A 350 4.07 5.99 11.72
N VAL A 351 4.58 5.92 12.95
CA VAL A 351 5.86 6.53 13.33
C VAL A 351 6.86 5.41 13.55
N CYS A 352 8.01 5.47 12.87
CA CYS A 352 9.07 4.47 13.01
C CYS A 352 9.70 4.53 14.39
N GLY A 353 10.42 3.47 14.80
CA GLY A 353 11.05 3.38 16.12
C GLY A 353 12.09 4.46 16.41
N ASP A 354 12.70 5.04 15.39
CA ASP A 354 13.62 6.18 15.46
C ASP A 354 12.91 7.55 15.52
N GLY A 355 11.57 7.57 15.54
CA GLY A 355 10.74 8.78 15.53
C GLY A 355 10.51 9.38 14.15
N SER A 356 11.06 8.82 13.07
CA SER A 356 10.80 9.27 11.71
C SER A 356 9.41 8.85 11.21
N CYS A 357 8.91 9.54 10.20
CA CYS A 357 7.66 9.21 9.54
C CYS A 357 7.83 9.42 8.03
N PHE A 358 7.55 8.41 7.25
CA PHE A 358 7.65 8.46 5.79
C PHE A 358 6.34 8.86 5.08
N ASP A 359 5.30 9.24 5.84
CA ASP A 359 4.01 9.63 5.25
C ASP A 359 4.13 10.81 4.30
N GLY A 360 3.70 10.62 3.05
CA GLY A 360 3.73 11.61 1.98
C GLY A 360 5.10 11.85 1.35
N THR A 361 6.19 11.28 1.89
CA THR A 361 7.56 11.50 1.38
C THR A 361 8.22 10.24 0.84
N GLY A 362 7.88 9.08 1.38
CA GLY A 362 8.56 7.82 1.11
C GLY A 362 9.95 7.72 1.76
N LEU A 363 10.55 6.56 1.62
CA LEU A 363 11.93 6.31 2.01
C LEU A 363 12.86 6.62 0.84
N THR A 364 13.83 7.49 1.05
CA THR A 364 14.92 7.71 0.09
C THR A 364 15.87 6.52 0.09
N VAL A 365 16.42 6.17 -1.07
CA VAL A 365 17.35 5.06 -1.24
C VAL A 365 18.80 5.48 -1.04
N ASP A 366 19.66 4.53 -0.60
CA ASP A 366 21.11 4.78 -0.44
C ASP A 366 21.85 4.60 -1.77
N VAL A 367 21.27 3.78 -2.66
CA VAL A 367 21.80 3.51 -3.99
C VAL A 367 20.69 3.62 -5.01
N GLU A 368 20.65 4.71 -5.73
CA GLU A 368 19.64 4.95 -6.74
C GLU A 368 19.87 4.07 -7.98
N ARG A 369 18.81 3.39 -8.43
CA ARG A 369 18.80 2.57 -9.66
C ARG A 369 17.43 2.59 -10.30
N PRO A 370 17.05 3.70 -10.96
CA PRO A 370 15.85 3.74 -11.78
C PRO A 370 16.00 2.83 -13.00
N LEU A 371 14.90 2.30 -13.52
CA LEU A 371 14.88 1.62 -14.79
C LEU A 371 14.86 2.64 -15.93
N THR A 372 15.61 2.38 -17.00
CA THR A 372 15.47 3.12 -18.26
C THR A 372 14.13 2.81 -18.92
N ALA A 373 13.71 3.55 -19.94
CA ALA A 373 12.48 3.29 -20.66
C ALA A 373 12.43 1.87 -21.28
N ASP A 374 13.57 1.43 -21.83
CA ASP A 374 13.68 0.08 -22.41
C ASP A 374 13.60 -1.00 -21.34
N GLU A 375 14.29 -0.79 -20.20
CA GLU A 375 14.23 -1.71 -19.06
C GLU A 375 12.84 -1.76 -18.42
N GLN A 376 12.12 -0.63 -18.37
CA GLN A 376 10.74 -0.58 -17.88
C GLN A 376 9.81 -1.42 -18.79
N THR A 377 10.01 -1.35 -20.09
CA THR A 377 9.25 -2.15 -21.05
C THR A 377 9.51 -3.64 -20.89
N ALA A 378 10.76 -4.03 -20.59
CA ALA A 378 11.16 -5.41 -20.41
C ALA A 378 10.98 -5.92 -18.97
N TYR A 379 10.38 -5.14 -18.07
CA TYR A 379 10.36 -5.43 -16.62
C TYR A 379 9.86 -6.85 -16.28
N TYR A 380 8.80 -7.28 -16.94
CA TYR A 380 8.22 -8.62 -16.71
C TYR A 380 8.90 -9.75 -17.50
N ASP A 381 9.94 -9.44 -18.29
CA ASP A 381 10.75 -10.42 -19.00
C ASP A 381 12.05 -10.77 -18.26
N TYR A 382 12.38 -9.99 -17.23
CA TYR A 382 13.57 -10.24 -16.43
C TYR A 382 13.39 -11.46 -15.52
N THR A 383 14.49 -12.23 -15.42
CA THR A 383 14.68 -13.24 -14.39
C THR A 383 15.52 -12.64 -13.25
N VAL A 384 15.62 -13.34 -12.12
CA VAL A 384 16.45 -12.90 -10.99
C VAL A 384 17.93 -12.72 -11.41
N GLU A 385 18.38 -13.51 -12.40
CA GLU A 385 19.76 -13.50 -12.87
C GLU A 385 20.07 -12.32 -13.80
N ASN A 386 19.11 -11.75 -14.47
CA ASN A 386 19.34 -10.70 -15.50
C ASN A 386 18.62 -9.37 -15.22
N ASP A 387 17.84 -9.26 -14.13
CA ASP A 387 17.21 -8.01 -13.70
C ASP A 387 18.25 -6.98 -13.27
N PRO A 388 18.33 -5.81 -13.92
CA PRO A 388 19.37 -4.82 -13.65
C PRO A 388 19.31 -4.20 -12.26
N GLN A 389 18.11 -4.13 -11.63
CA GLN A 389 17.96 -3.65 -10.26
C GLN A 389 18.38 -4.72 -9.25
N ILE A 390 18.00 -5.98 -9.48
CA ILE A 390 18.47 -7.11 -8.64
C ILE A 390 19.99 -7.22 -8.71
N GLN A 391 20.59 -7.15 -9.89
CA GLN A 391 22.03 -7.14 -10.07
C GLN A 391 22.71 -6.00 -9.27
N ARG A 392 22.11 -4.82 -9.25
CA ARG A 392 22.62 -3.70 -8.45
C ARG A 392 22.52 -3.98 -6.95
N ALA A 393 21.41 -4.55 -6.48
CA ALA A 393 21.21 -4.93 -5.08
C ALA A 393 22.20 -6.03 -4.66
N VAL A 394 22.39 -7.05 -5.49
CA VAL A 394 23.37 -8.14 -5.27
C VAL A 394 24.78 -7.59 -5.18
N SER A 395 25.20 -6.74 -6.11
CA SER A 395 26.54 -6.12 -6.07
C SER A 395 26.74 -5.25 -4.82
N THR A 396 25.70 -4.57 -4.36
CA THR A 396 25.74 -3.79 -3.11
C THR A 396 25.90 -4.70 -1.89
N ALA A 397 25.17 -5.83 -1.83
CA ALA A 397 25.28 -6.80 -0.76
C ALA A 397 26.66 -7.45 -0.69
N GLN A 398 27.25 -7.80 -1.84
CA GLN A 398 28.61 -8.31 -1.95
C GLN A 398 29.67 -7.31 -1.46
N GLN A 399 29.53 -6.04 -1.80
CA GLN A 399 30.42 -4.97 -1.32
C GLN A 399 30.36 -4.84 0.22
N MET A 400 29.16 -4.95 0.81
CA MET A 400 28.97 -4.90 2.26
C MET A 400 29.59 -6.12 2.96
N SER A 401 29.55 -7.29 2.36
CA SER A 401 30.16 -8.53 2.90
C SER A 401 31.68 -8.64 2.68
N GLY A 402 32.30 -7.68 1.98
CA GLY A 402 33.71 -7.74 1.64
C GLY A 402 34.06 -8.81 0.58
N THR A 403 33.06 -9.43 -0.03
CA THR A 403 33.20 -10.46 -1.05
C THR A 403 33.12 -9.84 -2.43
N THR A 404 34.15 -9.12 -2.86
CA THR A 404 34.20 -8.56 -4.22
C THR A 404 34.62 -9.61 -5.21
N THR A 405 33.68 -10.29 -5.87
CA THR A 405 34.00 -11.01 -7.13
C THR A 405 34.12 -9.95 -8.23
N VAL A 406 35.32 -9.74 -8.69
CA VAL A 406 35.62 -8.95 -9.89
C VAL A 406 35.07 -9.70 -11.10
N SER A 407 33.81 -9.42 -11.45
CA SER A 407 33.24 -9.83 -12.73
C SER A 407 33.25 -8.58 -13.62
N GLY A 408 34.09 -8.57 -14.65
CA GLY A 408 34.35 -7.43 -15.52
C GLY A 408 33.06 -6.95 -16.21
N VAL A 409 32.63 -5.79 -15.79
CA VAL A 409 31.81 -4.89 -16.59
C VAL A 409 32.61 -3.60 -16.71
N ASN A 410 33.02 -3.29 -17.93
CA ASN A 410 33.74 -2.08 -18.29
C ASN A 410 33.05 -0.83 -17.71
N GLU A 411 33.63 -0.26 -16.65
CA GLU A 411 33.50 1.15 -16.34
C GLU A 411 34.48 1.94 -17.23
N ALA A 412 34.05 2.25 -18.44
CA ALA A 412 34.69 3.26 -19.27
C ALA A 412 33.70 4.41 -19.42
N ALA A 413 33.86 5.41 -18.58
CA ALA A 413 33.63 6.85 -18.84
C ALA A 413 33.10 7.57 -17.60
N SER A 414 33.96 8.02 -16.74
CA SER A 414 33.92 9.37 -16.11
C SER A 414 35.04 9.53 -15.07
N SER A 415 36.27 9.56 -15.52
CA SER A 415 37.39 10.11 -14.76
C SER A 415 38.28 10.95 -15.66
N GLU A 416 37.75 12.10 -16.09
CA GLU A 416 38.51 13.20 -16.61
C GLU A 416 37.79 14.49 -16.24
N ALA A 417 38.07 15.03 -15.06
CA ALA A 417 38.01 16.42 -14.71
C ALA A 417 38.33 16.68 -13.24
N ALA A 418 39.54 16.35 -12.80
CA ALA A 418 40.09 16.92 -11.57
C ALA A 418 41.61 16.69 -11.54
N ASP A 419 42.36 17.31 -12.41
CA ASP A 419 43.76 17.65 -12.14
C ASP A 419 44.21 18.71 -13.13
N SER A 420 44.15 19.96 -12.76
CA SER A 420 45.04 21.05 -13.17
C SER A 420 44.48 22.40 -12.66
N ALA A 421 44.93 22.84 -11.51
CA ALA A 421 45.13 24.24 -11.18
C ALA A 421 45.73 24.37 -9.79
N ALA A 422 47.01 24.17 -9.71
CA ALA A 422 47.82 24.77 -8.66
C ALA A 422 48.90 25.59 -9.39
N ALA A 423 48.80 26.91 -9.31
CA ALA A 423 49.87 27.85 -9.10
C ALA A 423 49.55 29.24 -9.64
N GLU A 424 49.93 30.22 -8.78
CA GLU A 424 50.18 31.65 -8.99
C GLU A 424 49.00 32.61 -8.95
N SER A 425 48.81 33.26 -7.84
CA SER A 425 49.47 34.39 -7.14
C SER A 425 49.01 35.78 -7.64
N VAL A 426 48.45 36.55 -6.64
CA VAL A 426 48.57 37.98 -6.37
C VAL A 426 48.09 38.98 -7.42
N ALA A 427 47.08 39.79 -7.05
CA ALA A 427 47.13 41.25 -6.86
C ALA A 427 45.74 41.89 -6.80
N GLU A 428 45.48 42.55 -5.70
CA GLU A 428 44.82 43.83 -5.45
C GLU A 428 43.94 44.50 -6.53
N GLY A 429 42.79 44.99 -6.06
CA GLY A 429 42.14 46.12 -6.72
C GLY A 429 40.71 46.36 -6.30
N ASP A 430 40.52 47.30 -5.41
CA ASP A 430 39.31 47.97 -4.94
C ASP A 430 38.28 48.33 -6.04
N ALA A 431 37.02 48.39 -5.64
CA ALA A 431 36.11 49.53 -5.66
C ALA A 431 34.65 49.20 -6.03
N GLU A 432 33.81 49.51 -5.07
CA GLU A 432 32.59 50.33 -5.15
C GLU A 432 31.31 49.84 -5.86
N ALA A 433 30.34 49.65 -5.01
CA ALA A 433 28.92 50.04 -5.00
C ALA A 433 28.19 50.38 -6.31
N ALA A 434 27.02 49.75 -6.48
CA ALA A 434 25.75 50.47 -6.66
C ALA A 434 24.53 49.52 -6.61
N SER A 435 23.63 49.92 -5.75
CA SER A 435 22.25 49.47 -5.58
C SER A 435 21.39 49.64 -6.82
N ALA A 436 20.44 48.72 -7.05
CA ALA A 436 19.11 49.08 -7.54
C ALA A 436 18.10 47.96 -7.31
N GLU A 437 17.22 48.29 -6.46
CA GLU A 437 15.90 47.78 -6.13
C GLU A 437 14.96 47.80 -7.35
N SER A 438 14.17 46.78 -7.59
CA SER A 438 12.81 46.92 -8.14
C SER A 438 11.98 45.63 -7.97
N THR A 439 10.95 45.76 -7.17
CA THR A 439 9.87 44.84 -6.90
C THR A 439 8.76 44.89 -7.98
N PRO A 440 7.65 44.13 -7.85
CA PRO A 440 7.10 43.31 -8.93
C PRO A 440 5.89 43.94 -9.64
N ALA A 441 5.46 43.34 -10.73
CA ALA A 441 4.18 43.64 -11.36
C ALA A 441 3.31 42.38 -11.47
N GLU A 442 2.25 42.43 -10.74
CA GLU A 442 0.99 41.72 -10.77
C GLU A 442 0.27 41.96 -12.11
N THR A 443 -0.25 40.92 -12.75
CA THR A 443 -1.37 41.03 -13.70
C THR A 443 -2.27 39.82 -13.61
N ALA A 444 -3.52 40.06 -13.23
CA ALA A 444 -4.66 39.16 -13.20
C ALA A 444 -5.25 38.89 -14.59
N PRO A 445 -6.13 37.87 -14.73
CA PRO A 445 -6.65 37.40 -16.01
C PRO A 445 -7.89 38.15 -16.46
N THR A 446 -8.02 38.34 -17.75
CA THR A 446 -9.24 38.84 -18.41
C THR A 446 -10.08 37.70 -18.92
N GLU A 447 -11.37 37.71 -18.53
CA GLU A 447 -12.48 37.01 -19.17
C GLU A 447 -12.67 37.49 -20.61
N SER A 448 -13.14 36.58 -21.47
CA SER A 448 -13.85 36.94 -22.68
C SER A 448 -14.89 35.87 -23.02
N GLU A 449 -16.13 36.29 -22.81
CA GLU A 449 -17.34 35.72 -23.40
C GLU A 449 -17.28 35.76 -24.93
N ALA A 450 -17.83 34.75 -25.58
CA ALA A 450 -18.57 34.94 -26.84
C ALA A 450 -19.58 33.81 -27.04
N ALA A 451 -20.81 34.21 -27.03
CA ALA A 451 -22.00 33.47 -27.44
C ALA A 451 -22.00 33.25 -28.96
N GLY A 452 -22.69 32.19 -29.40
CA GLY A 452 -22.98 31.92 -30.81
C GLY A 452 -24.06 30.88 -30.96
N GLU A 453 -25.23 31.38 -31.18
CA GLU A 453 -26.56 30.75 -31.44
C GLU A 453 -26.65 29.97 -32.75
N SER A 454 -27.71 29.14 -32.77
CA SER A 454 -28.50 28.78 -33.98
C SER A 454 -27.99 27.55 -34.75
N THR A 455 -28.79 26.55 -35.16
CA THR A 455 -30.21 26.45 -35.51
C THR A 455 -30.58 24.96 -35.64
N ALA A 456 -31.83 24.69 -35.40
CA ALA A 456 -32.51 23.41 -35.64
C ALA A 456 -32.59 23.04 -37.11
N SER A 457 -32.61 21.74 -37.44
CA SER A 457 -33.39 21.22 -38.55
C SER A 457 -33.76 19.75 -38.35
N SER A 458 -35.03 19.53 -38.41
CA SER A 458 -35.79 18.28 -38.46
C SER A 458 -35.62 17.52 -39.77
N SER A 459 -35.72 16.19 -39.72
CA SER A 459 -36.62 15.31 -40.54
C SER A 459 -36.15 13.86 -40.43
N GLN A 460 -36.99 13.03 -39.89
CA GLN A 460 -37.78 11.97 -40.53
C GLN A 460 -36.98 11.01 -41.45
N GLU A 461 -36.76 9.80 -41.01
CA GLU A 461 -37.41 8.52 -41.33
C GLU A 461 -37.06 7.43 -40.31
#